data_dea7d8bcbbe4f292a61d46a2afd7aea3
#
_entry.id   dea7d8bcbbe4f292a61d46a2afd7aea3
#
_cell.length_a   1.000
_cell.length_b   1.000
_cell.length_c   1.000
_cell.angle_alpha   90.00
_cell.angle_beta   90.00
_cell.angle_gamma   90.00
#
_symmetry.space_group_name_H-M   'P 1'
#
loop_
_entity.id
_entity.type
_entity.pdbx_description
1 polymer ?
#
loop_
_entity_poly.entity_id
_entity_poly.type
_entity_poly.pdbx_seq_one_letter_code
_entity_poly.pdbx_strand_id
1 'polypeptide(L)'
;HRDLHSFPTRRSSDLAIMSEDNQNVEMDAEQKKKRTFKKFTYRGIDLDKLLDMSPKDLMELVDARARRRFRRGLKRKPQALIKRLRKAKANTPENERPAPVKTHLRNMIVVPEMIGSVVGVYNGRNFNNVEIKAEMIGHYLGEFSLTYQPVKHNRPGIGATHSSKFIPLK
;
A
#
# COMPACT_ATOMS: atom_id res chain seq x y z
N HIS A 1 -48.66 21.41 -53.36
CA HIS A 1 -47.18 21.49 -53.43
C HIS A 1 -46.66 21.48 -52.01
N ARG A 2 -46.00 20.37 -51.64
CA ARG A 2 -45.30 20.25 -50.36
C ARG A 2 -43.82 20.40 -50.65
N ASP A 3 -43.20 21.43 -50.11
CA ASP A 3 -41.77 21.67 -50.19
C ASP A 3 -41.01 20.64 -49.34
N LEU A 4 -40.21 19.86 -50.02
CA LEU A 4 -39.24 18.94 -49.39
C LEU A 4 -38.09 19.76 -48.83
N HIS A 5 -38.05 19.91 -47.53
CA HIS A 5 -36.88 20.48 -46.83
C HIS A 5 -35.64 19.60 -47.07
N SER A 6 -34.70 20.10 -47.85
CA SER A 6 -33.38 19.51 -48.03
C SER A 6 -32.59 19.62 -46.73
N PHE A 7 -32.16 18.48 -46.17
CA PHE A 7 -31.22 18.44 -45.05
C PHE A 7 -29.86 18.97 -45.48
N PRO A 8 -29.23 19.83 -44.69
CA PRO A 8 -27.90 20.32 -45.04
C PRO A 8 -26.90 19.17 -44.98
N THR A 9 -26.23 18.88 -46.06
CA THR A 9 -25.09 17.95 -46.11
C THR A 9 -23.98 18.49 -45.26
N ARG A 10 -23.60 17.76 -44.20
CA ARG A 10 -22.43 18.10 -43.37
C ARG A 10 -21.19 18.19 -44.24
N ARG A 11 -20.48 19.33 -44.15
CA ARG A 11 -19.24 19.55 -44.91
C ARG A 11 -18.18 18.54 -44.45
N SER A 12 -17.37 18.04 -45.38
CA SER A 12 -16.28 17.09 -45.10
C SER A 12 -15.24 17.62 -44.09
N SER A 13 -15.14 18.96 -43.96
CA SER A 13 -14.33 19.62 -42.93
C SER A 13 -14.76 19.31 -41.48
N ASP A 14 -16.08 19.15 -41.23
CA ASP A 14 -16.60 18.90 -39.89
C ASP A 14 -16.29 17.47 -39.43
N LEU A 15 -16.21 16.53 -40.34
CA LEU A 15 -15.83 15.14 -40.06
C LEU A 15 -14.32 15.01 -39.77
N ALA A 16 -13.48 15.82 -40.43
CA ALA A 16 -12.05 15.84 -40.16
C ALA A 16 -11.73 16.39 -38.76
N ILE A 17 -12.39 17.49 -38.36
CA ILE A 17 -12.24 18.09 -37.04
C ILE A 17 -12.66 17.12 -35.96
N MET A 18 -13.79 16.41 -36.09
CA MET A 18 -14.25 15.42 -35.12
C MET A 18 -13.30 14.23 -35.01
N SER A 19 -12.57 13.85 -36.06
CA SER A 19 -11.58 12.77 -36.00
C SER A 19 -10.29 13.18 -35.30
N GLU A 20 -9.85 14.42 -35.44
CA GLU A 20 -8.69 14.98 -34.75
C GLU A 20 -8.95 15.14 -33.24
N ASP A 21 -10.15 15.61 -32.87
CA ASP A 21 -10.55 15.72 -31.45
C ASP A 21 -10.61 14.37 -30.75
N ASN A 22 -11.11 13.32 -31.42
CA ASN A 22 -11.13 11.97 -30.86
C ASN A 22 -9.72 11.38 -30.67
N GLN A 23 -8.80 11.61 -31.64
CA GLN A 23 -7.41 11.15 -31.48
C GLN A 23 -6.69 11.87 -30.33
N ASN A 24 -6.93 13.15 -30.12
CA ASN A 24 -6.37 13.93 -29.03
C ASN A 24 -6.92 13.45 -27.69
N VAL A 25 -8.20 13.12 -27.58
CA VAL A 25 -8.82 12.58 -26.35
C VAL A 25 -8.27 11.19 -26.01
N GLU A 26 -8.03 10.34 -27.00
CA GLU A 26 -7.44 9.02 -26.80
C GLU A 26 -5.97 9.11 -26.37
N MET A 27 -5.17 9.99 -26.98
CA MET A 27 -3.78 10.21 -26.55
C MET A 27 -3.68 10.79 -25.13
N ASP A 28 -4.57 11.71 -24.75
CA ASP A 28 -4.65 12.25 -23.40
C ASP A 28 -5.07 11.18 -22.38
N ALA A 29 -5.98 10.29 -22.75
CA ALA A 29 -6.40 9.18 -21.91
C ALA A 29 -5.27 8.15 -21.71
N GLU A 30 -4.47 7.85 -22.75
CA GLU A 30 -3.30 6.99 -22.64
C GLU A 30 -2.17 7.63 -21.80
N GLN A 31 -1.93 8.92 -21.96
CA GLN A 31 -0.97 9.65 -21.14
C GLN A 31 -1.41 9.72 -19.68
N LYS A 32 -2.70 9.89 -19.40
CA LYS A 32 -3.25 9.80 -18.03
C LYS A 32 -3.09 8.41 -17.46
N LYS A 33 -3.33 7.35 -18.21
CA LYS A 33 -3.08 5.95 -17.79
C LYS A 33 -1.60 5.72 -17.49
N LYS A 34 -0.67 6.20 -18.32
CA LYS A 34 0.78 6.10 -18.08
C LYS A 34 1.22 6.84 -16.81
N ARG A 35 0.62 7.99 -16.49
CA ARG A 35 0.90 8.76 -15.25
C ARG A 35 0.40 8.07 -13.99
N THR A 36 -0.60 7.19 -14.07
CA THR A 36 -1.17 6.48 -12.91
C THR A 36 -0.31 5.28 -12.49
N PHE A 37 0.52 4.72 -13.35
CA PHE A 37 1.46 3.63 -13.06
C PHE A 37 2.82 4.18 -12.62
N LYS A 38 2.85 4.79 -11.42
CA LYS A 38 4.10 5.21 -10.82
C LYS A 38 4.83 3.97 -10.30
N LYS A 39 5.94 3.59 -10.94
CA LYS A 39 6.82 2.52 -10.43
C LYS A 39 7.29 2.90 -9.02
N PHE A 40 7.23 1.95 -8.10
CA PHE A 40 7.75 2.16 -6.77
C PHE A 40 9.28 2.22 -6.82
N THR A 41 9.84 3.29 -6.28
CA THR A 41 11.29 3.45 -6.09
C THR A 41 11.56 3.75 -4.63
N TYR A 42 12.53 3.05 -4.04
CA TYR A 42 13.00 3.32 -2.70
C TYR A 42 14.32 4.10 -2.77
N ARG A 43 14.29 5.39 -2.38
CA ARG A 43 15.44 6.31 -2.45
C ARG A 43 16.13 6.34 -3.83
N GLY A 44 15.34 6.32 -4.89
CA GLY A 44 15.82 6.39 -6.27
C GLY A 44 16.19 5.04 -6.89
N ILE A 45 16.07 3.94 -6.15
CA ILE A 45 16.35 2.59 -6.63
C ILE A 45 15.03 1.84 -6.88
N ASP A 46 14.93 1.24 -8.08
CA ASP A 46 13.77 0.42 -8.46
C ASP A 46 13.67 -0.84 -7.58
N LEU A 47 12.45 -1.33 -7.40
CA LEU A 47 12.17 -2.50 -6.56
C LEU A 47 12.96 -3.75 -6.99
N ASP A 48 13.08 -3.99 -8.28
CA ASP A 48 13.77 -5.16 -8.83
C ASP A 48 15.25 -5.14 -8.42
N LYS A 49 15.91 -4.00 -8.61
CA LYS A 49 17.32 -3.80 -8.19
C LYS A 49 17.48 -3.91 -6.68
N LEU A 50 16.47 -3.47 -5.92
CA LEU A 50 16.49 -3.51 -4.46
C LEU A 50 16.41 -4.95 -3.92
N LEU A 51 15.74 -5.87 -4.63
CA LEU A 51 15.68 -7.29 -4.29
C LEU A 51 17.01 -8.00 -4.52
N ASP A 52 17.76 -7.61 -5.56
CA ASP A 52 19.06 -8.21 -5.92
C ASP A 52 20.25 -7.63 -5.14
N MET A 53 19.99 -6.59 -4.38
CA MET A 53 21.01 -5.81 -3.67
C MET A 53 21.66 -6.56 -2.51
N SER A 54 22.97 -6.35 -2.31
CA SER A 54 23.64 -6.92 -1.17
C SER A 54 23.15 -6.30 0.16
N PRO A 55 23.21 -7.05 1.27
CA PRO A 55 22.84 -6.49 2.58
C PRO A 55 23.68 -5.28 3.01
N LYS A 56 24.91 -5.15 2.51
CA LYS A 56 25.79 -4.02 2.80
C LYS A 56 25.30 -2.75 2.11
N ASP A 57 24.96 -2.83 0.84
CA ASP A 57 24.45 -1.71 0.04
C ASP A 57 23.07 -1.27 0.55
N LEU A 58 22.23 -2.24 0.93
CA LEU A 58 20.94 -1.94 1.56
C LEU A 58 21.12 -1.16 2.87
N MET A 59 22.16 -1.44 3.65
CA MET A 59 22.42 -0.68 4.89
C MET A 59 22.74 0.79 4.64
N GLU A 60 23.31 1.15 3.51
CA GLU A 60 23.58 2.55 3.17
C GLU A 60 22.33 3.33 2.81
N LEU A 61 21.35 2.64 2.23
CA LEU A 61 20.08 3.24 1.81
C LEU A 61 19.10 3.48 2.97
N VAL A 62 19.15 2.65 4.00
CA VAL A 62 18.18 2.74 5.10
C VAL A 62 18.50 3.86 6.07
N ASP A 63 17.54 4.25 6.90
CA ASP A 63 17.67 5.27 7.91
C ASP A 63 18.74 4.93 8.95
N ALA A 64 19.28 5.94 9.61
CA ALA A 64 20.38 5.80 10.58
C ALA A 64 20.03 4.78 11.70
N ARG A 65 18.80 4.75 12.18
CA ARG A 65 18.33 3.80 13.20
C ARG A 65 18.32 2.37 12.67
N ALA A 66 17.81 2.15 11.48
CA ALA A 66 17.78 0.86 10.80
C ALA A 66 19.22 0.41 10.44
N ARG A 67 20.04 1.32 9.92
CA ARG A 67 21.46 1.08 9.63
C ARG A 67 22.22 0.60 10.86
N ARG A 68 22.04 1.28 12.01
CA ARG A 68 22.64 0.85 13.27
C ARG A 68 22.20 -0.55 13.68
N ARG A 69 20.91 -0.89 13.47
CA ARG A 69 20.36 -2.22 13.77
C ARG A 69 21.00 -3.30 12.90
N PHE A 70 21.13 -3.07 11.59
CA PHE A 70 21.77 -4.01 10.66
C PHE A 70 23.27 -4.14 10.92
N ARG A 71 23.97 -3.03 11.24
CA ARG A 71 25.40 -3.05 11.57
C ARG A 71 25.69 -3.89 12.82
N ARG A 72 24.78 -3.94 13.79
CA ARG A 72 24.89 -4.83 14.97
C ARG A 72 24.55 -6.30 14.66
N GLY A 73 24.13 -6.59 13.47
CA GLY A 73 23.73 -7.90 12.99
C GLY A 73 22.33 -8.32 13.40
N LEU A 74 21.73 -9.17 12.58
CA LEU A 74 20.45 -9.82 12.87
C LEU A 74 20.70 -11.06 13.74
N LYS A 75 20.02 -11.10 14.89
CA LYS A 75 20.08 -12.23 15.82
C LYS A 75 19.31 -13.44 15.24
N ARG A 76 19.42 -14.60 15.88
CA ARG A 76 18.79 -15.86 15.48
C ARG A 76 17.29 -15.76 15.20
N LYS A 77 16.53 -15.06 16.06
CA LYS A 77 15.07 -14.96 15.92
C LYS A 77 14.63 -14.20 14.65
N PRO A 78 15.18 -13.02 14.29
CA PRO A 78 14.92 -12.36 13.02
C PRO A 78 15.27 -13.21 11.79
N GLN A 79 16.40 -13.88 11.80
CA GLN A 79 16.81 -14.77 10.69
C GLN A 79 15.84 -15.94 10.52
N ALA A 80 15.37 -16.54 11.63
CA ALA A 80 14.38 -17.59 11.61
C ALA A 80 13.02 -17.12 11.05
N LEU A 81 12.63 -15.86 11.31
CA LEU A 81 11.42 -15.27 10.73
C LEU A 81 11.57 -15.16 9.19
N ILE A 82 12.66 -14.62 8.70
CA ILE A 82 12.91 -14.50 7.25
C ILE A 82 12.86 -15.88 6.58
N LYS A 83 13.49 -16.89 7.15
CA LYS A 83 13.44 -18.27 6.63
C LYS A 83 12.02 -18.83 6.54
N ARG A 84 11.18 -18.58 7.58
CA ARG A 84 9.77 -19.00 7.56
C ARG A 84 8.98 -18.29 6.48
N LEU A 85 9.19 -16.98 6.29
CA LEU A 85 8.53 -16.20 5.25
C LEU A 85 8.91 -16.68 3.84
N ARG A 86 10.19 -16.95 3.60
CA ARG A 86 10.65 -17.56 2.33
C ARG A 86 9.97 -18.91 2.07
N LYS A 87 9.90 -19.77 3.10
CA LYS A 87 9.21 -21.07 2.99
C LYS A 87 7.72 -20.90 2.72
N ALA A 88 7.04 -19.96 3.39
CA ALA A 88 5.63 -19.69 3.16
C ALA A 88 5.37 -19.22 1.72
N LYS A 89 6.23 -18.34 1.17
CA LYS A 89 6.13 -17.88 -0.22
C LYS A 89 6.37 -19.03 -1.22
N ALA A 90 7.37 -19.86 -0.98
CA ALA A 90 7.69 -20.99 -1.87
C ALA A 90 6.59 -22.07 -1.91
N ASN A 91 5.85 -22.23 -0.82
CA ASN A 91 4.74 -23.20 -0.73
C ASN A 91 3.42 -22.68 -1.30
N THR A 92 3.36 -21.41 -1.69
CA THR A 92 2.12 -20.76 -2.15
C THR A 92 2.08 -20.75 -3.68
N PRO A 93 0.98 -21.18 -4.33
CA PRO A 93 0.81 -21.04 -5.77
C PRO A 93 0.76 -19.55 -6.17
N GLU A 94 1.08 -19.25 -7.42
CA GLU A 94 1.30 -17.87 -7.91
C GLU A 94 0.12 -16.90 -7.71
N ASN A 95 -1.10 -17.43 -7.68
CA ASN A 95 -2.34 -16.61 -7.59
C ASN A 95 -2.93 -16.53 -6.18
N GLU A 96 -2.31 -17.11 -5.17
CA GLU A 96 -2.82 -17.12 -3.80
C GLU A 96 -1.96 -16.28 -2.86
N ARG A 97 -2.56 -15.84 -1.77
CA ARG A 97 -1.84 -15.14 -0.71
C ARG A 97 -1.10 -16.14 0.17
N PRO A 98 0.18 -15.87 0.52
CA PRO A 98 0.93 -16.75 1.40
C PRO A 98 0.31 -16.85 2.79
N ALA A 99 0.46 -18.01 3.40
CA ALA A 99 -0.03 -18.26 4.76
C ALA A 99 0.58 -17.26 5.77
N PRO A 100 -0.21 -16.72 6.70
CA PRO A 100 0.27 -15.74 7.67
C PRO A 100 1.25 -16.37 8.66
N VAL A 101 2.43 -15.79 8.79
CA VAL A 101 3.47 -16.20 9.74
C VAL A 101 3.36 -15.35 11.00
N LYS A 102 2.94 -15.94 12.12
CA LYS A 102 2.80 -15.26 13.41
C LYS A 102 4.16 -14.99 14.06
N THR A 103 4.36 -13.78 14.57
CA THR A 103 5.59 -13.33 15.23
C THR A 103 5.34 -12.35 16.36
N HIS A 104 6.19 -12.41 17.40
CA HIS A 104 6.28 -11.40 18.47
C HIS A 104 7.35 -10.34 18.17
N LEU A 105 8.08 -10.44 17.05
CA LEU A 105 9.18 -9.56 16.70
C LEU A 105 8.69 -8.21 16.18
N ARG A 106 8.20 -7.38 17.08
CA ARG A 106 7.76 -6.02 16.75
C ARG A 106 8.92 -5.10 16.30
N ASN A 107 10.13 -5.41 16.76
CA ASN A 107 11.35 -4.64 16.45
C ASN A 107 12.09 -5.13 15.20
N MET A 108 11.48 -5.98 14.39
CA MET A 108 12.03 -6.39 13.10
C MET A 108 11.78 -5.29 12.07
N ILE A 109 12.82 -4.95 11.31
CA ILE A 109 12.73 -4.01 10.20
C ILE A 109 12.31 -4.78 8.95
N VAL A 110 11.39 -4.19 8.20
CA VAL A 110 10.93 -4.76 6.93
C VAL A 110 12.06 -4.66 5.91
N VAL A 111 12.47 -5.82 5.40
CA VAL A 111 13.48 -5.93 4.32
C VAL A 111 12.78 -6.22 3.00
N PRO A 112 13.39 -5.90 1.85
CA PRO A 112 12.79 -6.11 0.53
C PRO A 112 12.32 -7.55 0.29
N GLU A 113 13.03 -8.54 0.78
CA GLU A 113 12.68 -9.96 0.66
C GLU A 113 11.30 -10.32 1.28
N MET A 114 10.82 -9.52 2.23
CA MET A 114 9.53 -9.76 2.92
C MET A 114 8.32 -9.28 2.12
N ILE A 115 8.52 -8.53 1.04
CA ILE A 115 7.43 -7.99 0.21
C ILE A 115 6.55 -9.12 -0.31
N GLY A 116 5.24 -8.93 -0.28
CA GLY A 116 4.24 -9.92 -0.69
C GLY A 116 3.97 -11.02 0.34
N SER A 117 4.68 -11.05 1.47
CA SER A 117 4.38 -11.98 2.57
C SER A 117 3.32 -11.42 3.51
N VAL A 118 2.60 -12.30 4.18
CA VAL A 118 1.66 -11.94 5.25
C VAL A 118 2.27 -12.25 6.60
N VAL A 119 2.41 -11.24 7.46
CA VAL A 119 3.01 -11.37 8.79
C VAL A 119 1.97 -11.07 9.86
N GLY A 120 1.76 -12.02 10.75
CA GLY A 120 0.90 -11.83 11.93
C GLY A 120 1.71 -11.21 13.07
N VAL A 121 1.60 -9.89 13.27
CA VAL A 121 2.35 -9.15 14.29
C VAL A 121 1.53 -9.06 15.58
N TYR A 122 2.11 -9.47 16.69
CA TYR A 122 1.48 -9.44 18.01
C TYR A 122 1.33 -8.01 18.54
N ASN A 123 0.13 -7.64 18.97
CA ASN A 123 -0.16 -6.31 19.51
C ASN A 123 -0.31 -6.30 21.05
N GLY A 124 -0.03 -7.41 21.72
CA GLY A 124 -0.25 -7.58 23.16
C GLY A 124 -1.50 -8.40 23.49
N ARG A 125 -2.46 -8.51 22.58
CA ARG A 125 -3.71 -9.30 22.74
C ARG A 125 -3.86 -10.31 21.60
N ASN A 126 -3.75 -9.85 20.36
CA ASN A 126 -4.00 -10.63 19.16
C ASN A 126 -2.85 -10.50 18.16
N PHE A 127 -2.83 -11.38 17.17
CA PHE A 127 -1.94 -11.27 16.01
C PHE A 127 -2.67 -10.53 14.88
N ASN A 128 -2.20 -9.34 14.53
CA ASN A 128 -2.71 -8.59 13.40
C ASN A 128 -1.99 -9.04 12.13
N ASN A 129 -2.74 -9.54 11.16
CA ASN A 129 -2.19 -9.92 9.87
C ASN A 129 -1.92 -8.67 9.03
N VAL A 130 -0.67 -8.48 8.67
CA VAL A 130 -0.18 -7.35 7.87
C VAL A 130 0.41 -7.91 6.59
N GLU A 131 -0.13 -7.52 5.46
CA GLU A 131 0.44 -7.80 4.14
C GLU A 131 1.56 -6.79 3.87
N ILE A 132 2.76 -7.28 3.64
CA ILE A 132 3.93 -6.43 3.44
C ILE A 132 3.96 -5.86 2.03
N LYS A 133 3.78 -4.56 1.92
CA LYS A 133 3.89 -3.79 0.67
C LYS A 133 5.28 -3.19 0.51
N ALA A 134 5.63 -2.80 -0.70
CA ALA A 134 6.91 -2.16 -1.00
C ALA A 134 7.14 -0.86 -0.20
N GLU A 135 6.08 -0.08 0.04
CA GLU A 135 6.13 1.17 0.81
C GLU A 135 6.54 0.98 2.28
N MET A 136 6.44 -0.25 2.81
CA MET A 136 6.76 -0.57 4.21
C MET A 136 8.24 -0.84 4.44
N ILE A 137 9.07 -0.82 3.41
CA ILE A 137 10.52 -1.08 3.52
C ILE A 137 11.17 -0.06 4.46
N GLY A 138 12.01 -0.55 5.37
CA GLY A 138 12.73 0.28 6.34
C GLY A 138 11.96 0.57 7.62
N HIS A 139 10.65 0.35 7.67
CA HIS A 139 9.82 0.50 8.85
C HIS A 139 9.88 -0.73 9.76
N TYR A 140 9.53 -0.55 11.03
CA TYR A 140 9.42 -1.65 11.98
C TYR A 140 8.05 -2.34 11.89
N LEU A 141 8.00 -3.66 12.07
CA LEU A 141 6.74 -4.40 12.09
C LEU A 141 5.77 -3.90 13.17
N GLY A 142 6.29 -3.38 14.29
CA GLY A 142 5.48 -2.83 15.37
C GLY A 142 4.68 -1.57 14.99
N GLU A 143 5.09 -0.84 13.96
CA GLU A 143 4.37 0.35 13.46
C GLU A 143 3.03 -0.01 12.81
N PHE A 144 2.94 -1.21 12.24
CA PHE A 144 1.75 -1.71 11.55
C PHE A 144 0.77 -2.46 12.47
N SER A 145 1.13 -2.64 13.73
CA SER A 145 0.29 -3.31 14.72
C SER A 145 0.30 -2.53 16.02
N LEU A 146 -0.63 -1.58 16.14
CA LEU A 146 -0.74 -0.72 17.31
C LEU A 146 -1.14 -1.53 18.54
N THR A 147 -0.51 -1.24 19.71
CA THR A 147 -0.78 -1.86 20.99
C THR A 147 -1.93 -1.20 21.74
N TYR A 148 -2.27 0.03 21.37
CA TYR A 148 -3.33 0.82 21.99
C TYR A 148 -4.35 1.26 20.95
N GLN A 149 -5.55 1.51 21.41
CA GLN A 149 -6.61 2.06 20.57
C GLN A 149 -6.60 3.58 20.73
N PRO A 150 -6.53 4.38 19.64
CA PRO A 150 -6.61 5.83 19.74
C PRO A 150 -7.89 6.25 20.46
N VAL A 151 -7.78 7.21 21.36
CA VAL A 151 -8.91 7.72 22.09
C VAL A 151 -9.85 8.46 21.12
N LYS A 152 -11.11 8.06 21.11
CA LYS A 152 -12.18 8.77 20.43
C LYS A 152 -13.02 9.44 21.49
N HIS A 153 -12.88 10.75 21.64
CA HIS A 153 -13.72 11.53 22.52
C HIS A 153 -15.11 11.67 21.91
N ASN A 154 -16.15 11.43 22.70
CA ASN A 154 -17.48 11.83 22.35
C ASN A 154 -17.56 13.37 22.34
N ARG A 155 -18.29 13.93 21.39
CA ARG A 155 -18.55 15.38 21.41
C ARG A 155 -19.30 15.71 22.70
N PRO A 156 -18.92 16.79 23.44
CA PRO A 156 -19.72 17.25 24.55
C PRO A 156 -21.09 17.67 24.01
N GLY A 157 -22.16 17.27 24.67
CA GLY A 157 -23.53 17.53 24.24
C GLY A 157 -24.55 16.64 24.94
N ILE A 158 -25.78 16.66 24.46
CA ILE A 158 -26.89 15.87 24.97
C ILE A 158 -26.51 14.38 24.94
N GLY A 159 -26.49 13.71 26.10
CA GLY A 159 -26.08 12.33 26.25
C GLY A 159 -24.61 12.11 26.64
N ALA A 160 -23.79 13.15 26.74
CA ALA A 160 -22.41 13.06 27.24
C ALA A 160 -22.35 12.72 28.73
N THR A 161 -23.35 13.16 29.49
CA THR A 161 -23.54 12.83 30.93
C THR A 161 -24.97 12.35 31.14
N HIS A 162 -25.21 11.63 32.27
CA HIS A 162 -26.58 11.21 32.62
C HIS A 162 -27.56 12.37 32.75
N SER A 163 -27.12 13.52 33.23
CA SER A 163 -27.90 14.74 33.35
C SER A 163 -28.26 15.40 32.00
N SER A 164 -27.53 15.10 30.96
CA SER A 164 -27.76 15.60 29.60
C SER A 164 -28.69 14.73 28.76
N LYS A 165 -29.11 13.59 29.27
CA LYS A 165 -30.05 12.71 28.56
C LYS A 165 -31.47 13.31 28.64
N PHE A 166 -32.13 13.35 27.47
CA PHE A 166 -33.56 13.61 27.44
C PHE A 166 -34.30 12.53 28.23
N ILE A 167 -34.99 12.96 29.29
CA ILE A 167 -35.87 12.09 30.07
C ILE A 167 -37.29 12.41 29.63
N PRO A 168 -38.02 11.49 28.97
CA PRO A 168 -39.41 11.72 28.64
C PRO A 168 -40.23 11.85 29.92
N LEU A 169 -40.97 12.94 30.00
CA LEU A 169 -41.97 13.12 31.07
C LEU A 169 -43.06 12.08 30.85
N LYS A 170 -43.33 11.29 31.89
CA LYS A 170 -44.45 10.36 31.92
C LYS A 170 -45.73 11.10 32.34
#